data_a5bbc1a6f5a81eb479bea1d665876914
#
_entry.id   a5bbc1a6f5a81eb479bea1d665876914
#
_cell.length_a   1.000
_cell.length_b   1.000
_cell.length_c   1.000
_cell.angle_alpha   90.00
_cell.angle_beta   90.00
_cell.angle_gamma   90.00
#
_symmetry.space_group_name_H-M   'P 1'
#
loop_
_entity.id
_entity.type
_entity.pdbx_description
1 polymer ?
#
loop_
_entity_poly.entity_id
_entity_poly.type
_entity_poly.pdbx_seq_one_letter_code
_entity_poly.pdbx_strand_id
1 'polypeptide(L)'
;MNKKPMIWFTALACLAAFICIAASPISAQPPGSIGQFGSHADIGTVLHPGGAEYDLKTGTYTLTASGENMWFKSDAFQFVWKKVSGDVALSADISFVGQGGNPHRKAVVMLRQNLDPDSVYADVALHGVGMTALQYRESTGAITQEIQSNISAPKRIRIVKRGDYVYMSLAKDTGDPQMAGGWLPIPLKGDFYVGIGLCSHDKDVVEKALFSNVKIETLSPPAGMSQPKLYSTLETVAVSSRDRQVIHIAPGRFEAPNWTRDGTSFIFNSDGHLQRLPVTGGTPQTINTDFANRCNNDHGISPDSKWIALSDNSQGDHQSLVYIVPFEGGTPRRVTQNSPSYWHGWSPDGKTLAFVGQRNGEFDIYSIPPERGEENRLTTAKGLDGGPEYSPDGKYIYFNSERTGLMQIWRMRPDGSAQEQVFSDDYNNWFPHISPDGKWMVFLTYDKTVTGHPEGKDVMLRLMSLEDKNMSDKKITVLAKLFGGQGTINVPSWSPDSLKVAFVSYQLIPEETTETKETGNP
;
A
#
# COMPACT_ATOMS: atom_id res chain seq x y z
N MET A 1 -90.85 1.40 -61.98
CA MET A 1 -89.54 1.88 -62.02
C MET A 1 -88.89 1.68 -60.59
N ASN A 2 -88.26 0.58 -60.44
CA ASN A 2 -87.79 0.04 -59.11
C ASN A 2 -86.37 0.50 -58.88
N LYS A 3 -86.07 1.15 -57.75
CA LYS A 3 -84.76 1.37 -57.24
C LYS A 3 -84.51 0.41 -56.08
N LYS A 4 -83.56 -0.46 -56.17
CA LYS A 4 -83.07 -1.35 -55.08
C LYS A 4 -82.08 -0.59 -54.19
N PRO A 5 -82.07 -0.79 -52.87
CA PRO A 5 -81.07 -0.19 -51.99
C PRO A 5 -79.82 -1.09 -51.95
N MET A 6 -78.67 -0.43 -51.91
CA MET A 6 -77.33 -1.03 -51.81
C MET A 6 -76.95 -1.15 -50.32
N ILE A 7 -76.70 -2.38 -49.87
CA ILE A 7 -76.27 -2.70 -48.49
C ILE A 7 -74.75 -2.64 -48.46
N TRP A 8 -74.20 -1.79 -47.58
CA TRP A 8 -72.78 -1.75 -47.26
C TRP A 8 -72.45 -2.70 -46.13
N PHE A 9 -71.55 -3.68 -46.39
CA PHE A 9 -70.92 -4.52 -45.35
C PHE A 9 -69.65 -3.85 -44.90
N THR A 10 -69.60 -3.43 -43.65
CA THR A 10 -68.37 -3.03 -42.95
C THR A 10 -67.65 -4.29 -42.42
N ALA A 11 -66.51 -4.62 -43.01
CA ALA A 11 -65.65 -5.67 -42.48
C ALA A 11 -64.76 -5.08 -41.37
N LEU A 12 -64.94 -5.63 -40.16
CA LEU A 12 -64.09 -5.32 -38.99
C LEU A 12 -62.86 -6.22 -39.06
N ALA A 13 -61.69 -5.64 -39.42
CA ALA A 13 -60.40 -6.35 -39.40
C ALA A 13 -59.80 -6.30 -37.98
N CYS A 14 -59.81 -7.44 -37.26
CA CYS A 14 -59.05 -7.60 -36.02
C CYS A 14 -57.58 -7.77 -36.35
N LEU A 15 -56.78 -6.76 -36.01
CA LEU A 15 -55.30 -6.80 -36.07
C LEU A 15 -54.79 -7.51 -34.81
N ALA A 16 -54.44 -8.77 -34.90
CA ALA A 16 -53.70 -9.48 -33.85
C ALA A 16 -52.22 -9.11 -33.90
N ALA A 17 -51.76 -8.28 -32.97
CA ALA A 17 -50.34 -7.98 -32.81
C ALA A 17 -49.63 -9.18 -32.18
N PHE A 18 -48.87 -9.92 -32.97
CA PHE A 18 -47.91 -10.91 -32.48
C PHE A 18 -46.69 -10.16 -31.92
N ILE A 19 -46.59 -10.12 -30.60
CA ILE A 19 -45.33 -9.68 -29.93
C ILE A 19 -44.35 -10.85 -30.07
N CYS A 20 -43.46 -10.78 -31.04
CA CYS A 20 -42.26 -11.61 -31.08
C CYS A 20 -41.29 -11.13 -29.98
N ILE A 21 -41.29 -11.85 -28.85
CA ILE A 21 -40.21 -11.76 -27.89
C ILE A 21 -38.99 -12.39 -28.56
N ALA A 22 -38.10 -11.57 -29.08
CA ALA A 22 -36.78 -12.01 -29.57
C ALA A 22 -36.00 -12.50 -28.35
N ALA A 23 -35.98 -13.81 -28.14
CA ALA A 23 -34.99 -14.42 -27.25
C ALA A 23 -33.59 -14.11 -27.83
N SER A 24 -32.78 -13.36 -27.09
CA SER A 24 -31.38 -13.17 -27.44
C SER A 24 -30.72 -14.53 -27.61
N PRO A 25 -29.97 -14.78 -28.68
CA PRO A 25 -29.29 -16.04 -28.85
C PRO A 25 -28.31 -16.23 -27.69
N ILE A 26 -28.50 -17.32 -26.91
CA ILE A 26 -27.48 -17.81 -25.98
C ILE A 26 -26.29 -18.16 -26.87
N SER A 27 -25.24 -17.32 -26.82
CA SER A 27 -23.99 -17.57 -27.55
C SER A 27 -23.46 -18.90 -27.07
N ALA A 28 -23.38 -19.88 -27.97
CA ALA A 28 -22.76 -21.17 -27.66
C ALA A 28 -21.30 -20.94 -27.27
N GLN A 29 -20.90 -21.40 -26.10
CA GLN A 29 -19.52 -21.30 -25.64
C GLN A 29 -18.61 -22.13 -26.53
N PRO A 30 -17.37 -21.67 -26.80
CA PRO A 30 -16.39 -22.47 -27.52
C PRO A 30 -16.12 -23.80 -26.79
N PRO A 31 -15.80 -24.90 -27.52
CA PRO A 31 -15.41 -26.14 -26.90
C PRO A 31 -14.26 -25.95 -25.92
N GLY A 32 -14.43 -26.38 -24.64
CA GLY A 32 -13.45 -26.21 -23.58
C GLY A 32 -13.63 -24.97 -22.72
N SER A 33 -14.58 -24.07 -23.03
CA SER A 33 -14.86 -22.91 -22.17
C SER A 33 -15.68 -23.31 -20.94
N ILE A 34 -15.36 -22.69 -19.79
CA ILE A 34 -16.05 -22.89 -18.52
C ILE A 34 -16.58 -21.56 -18.00
N GLY A 35 -17.88 -21.31 -18.13
CA GLY A 35 -18.49 -20.03 -17.79
C GLY A 35 -17.89 -18.86 -18.59
N GLN A 36 -17.32 -17.86 -17.89
CA GLN A 36 -16.68 -16.69 -18.50
C GLN A 36 -15.22 -16.94 -18.90
N PHE A 37 -14.65 -18.11 -18.56
CA PHE A 37 -13.26 -18.46 -18.76
C PHE A 37 -13.08 -19.36 -20.00
N GLY A 38 -11.87 -19.32 -20.56
CA GLY A 38 -11.53 -20.07 -21.77
C GLY A 38 -10.98 -21.47 -21.51
N SER A 39 -10.40 -21.71 -20.32
CA SER A 39 -9.78 -23.00 -19.98
C SER A 39 -9.47 -23.12 -18.50
N HIS A 40 -9.04 -24.31 -18.08
CA HIS A 40 -8.51 -24.57 -16.74
C HIS A 40 -7.46 -25.68 -16.78
N ALA A 41 -6.52 -25.67 -15.85
CA ALA A 41 -5.56 -26.75 -15.60
C ALA A 41 -4.88 -26.58 -14.24
N ASP A 42 -4.18 -27.62 -13.82
CA ASP A 42 -3.19 -27.49 -12.76
C ASP A 42 -1.97 -26.72 -13.26
N ILE A 43 -1.50 -25.79 -12.47
CA ILE A 43 -0.24 -25.07 -12.63
C ILE A 43 0.80 -25.75 -11.75
N GLY A 44 1.97 -26.03 -12.31
CA GLY A 44 3.03 -26.77 -11.62
C GLY A 44 2.69 -28.25 -11.41
N THR A 45 3.38 -28.86 -10.45
CA THR A 45 3.20 -30.30 -10.15
C THR A 45 2.28 -30.48 -8.95
N VAL A 46 1.18 -31.19 -9.16
CA VAL A 46 0.22 -31.56 -8.13
C VAL A 46 0.17 -33.08 -7.96
N LEU A 47 -0.06 -33.58 -6.75
CA LEU A 47 -0.18 -35.02 -6.50
C LEU A 47 -1.54 -35.56 -6.96
N HIS A 48 -2.61 -34.82 -6.71
CA HIS A 48 -3.95 -35.17 -7.13
C HIS A 48 -4.45 -34.13 -8.13
N PRO A 49 -4.78 -34.54 -9.36
CA PRO A 49 -5.27 -33.61 -10.39
C PRO A 49 -6.47 -32.80 -9.88
N GLY A 50 -6.43 -31.52 -10.13
CA GLY A 50 -7.53 -30.61 -9.84
C GLY A 50 -8.61 -30.62 -10.92
N GLY A 51 -9.66 -29.86 -10.69
CA GLY A 51 -10.77 -29.74 -11.64
C GLY A 51 -11.60 -28.48 -11.39
N ALA A 52 -12.39 -28.14 -12.39
CA ALA A 52 -13.32 -27.03 -12.30
C ALA A 52 -14.65 -27.38 -12.97
N GLU A 53 -15.75 -27.01 -12.32
CA GLU A 53 -17.11 -27.16 -12.80
C GLU A 53 -17.82 -25.80 -12.78
N TYR A 54 -18.75 -25.60 -13.69
CA TYR A 54 -19.57 -24.40 -13.75
C TYR A 54 -21.07 -24.74 -13.81
N ASP A 55 -21.82 -24.29 -12.83
CA ASP A 55 -23.27 -24.43 -12.83
C ASP A 55 -23.91 -23.21 -13.52
N LEU A 56 -24.45 -23.45 -14.72
CA LEU A 56 -25.14 -22.44 -15.53
C LEU A 56 -26.38 -21.84 -14.85
N LYS A 57 -27.02 -22.56 -13.91
CA LYS A 57 -28.25 -22.08 -13.24
C LYS A 57 -27.94 -21.08 -12.16
N THR A 58 -26.84 -21.30 -11.41
CA THR A 58 -26.44 -20.45 -10.29
C THR A 58 -25.32 -19.49 -10.64
N GLY A 59 -24.63 -19.69 -11.77
CA GLY A 59 -23.45 -18.92 -12.15
C GLY A 59 -22.23 -19.18 -11.25
N THR A 60 -22.20 -20.36 -10.58
CA THR A 60 -21.19 -20.70 -9.58
C THR A 60 -20.13 -21.62 -10.17
N TYR A 61 -18.88 -21.32 -9.91
CA TYR A 61 -17.75 -22.20 -10.19
C TYR A 61 -17.42 -23.02 -8.96
N THR A 62 -17.18 -24.31 -9.13
CA THR A 62 -16.66 -25.22 -8.12
C THR A 62 -15.27 -25.65 -8.53
N LEU A 63 -14.25 -25.26 -7.77
CA LEU A 63 -12.88 -25.69 -7.99
C LEU A 63 -12.51 -26.77 -6.98
N THR A 64 -11.74 -27.75 -7.45
CA THR A 64 -11.15 -28.82 -6.65
C THR A 64 -9.64 -28.81 -6.90
N ALA A 65 -8.80 -28.85 -5.85
CA ALA A 65 -7.36 -28.73 -5.97
C ALA A 65 -6.61 -29.41 -4.82
N SER A 66 -5.40 -29.90 -5.13
CA SER A 66 -4.45 -30.43 -4.13
C SER A 66 -3.15 -29.64 -4.06
N GLY A 67 -2.87 -28.64 -4.76
CA GLY A 67 -1.59 -27.94 -4.85
C GLY A 67 -0.95 -27.61 -3.50
N GLU A 68 0.38 -27.71 -3.42
CA GLU A 68 1.12 -27.47 -2.18
C GLU A 68 1.11 -25.99 -1.78
N ASN A 69 1.34 -25.08 -2.73
CA ASN A 69 1.30 -23.63 -2.46
C ASN A 69 1.37 -22.79 -3.73
N MET A 70 0.96 -21.51 -3.60
CA MET A 70 1.29 -20.40 -4.47
C MET A 70 2.19 -19.45 -3.67
N TRP A 71 3.51 -19.82 -3.55
CA TRP A 71 4.46 -19.13 -2.68
C TRP A 71 5.90 -19.38 -3.17
N PHE A 72 6.89 -18.80 -2.50
CA PHE A 72 8.30 -18.90 -2.86
C PHE A 72 8.54 -18.61 -4.35
N LYS A 73 9.25 -19.51 -5.04
CA LYS A 73 9.68 -19.35 -6.45
C LYS A 73 8.82 -20.08 -7.46
N SER A 74 7.92 -20.94 -7.01
CA SER A 74 7.13 -21.82 -7.89
C SER A 74 5.78 -22.13 -7.27
N ASP A 75 4.76 -22.27 -8.09
CA ASP A 75 3.36 -22.44 -7.71
C ASP A 75 2.89 -23.87 -8.03
N ALA A 76 1.97 -24.40 -7.21
CA ALA A 76 1.25 -25.64 -7.45
C ALA A 76 -0.21 -25.46 -7.03
N PHE A 77 -1.15 -25.32 -8.00
CA PHE A 77 -2.55 -25.03 -7.76
C PHE A 77 -3.43 -25.26 -8.98
N GLN A 78 -4.75 -25.37 -8.81
CA GLN A 78 -5.71 -25.39 -9.89
C GLN A 78 -6.08 -23.96 -10.30
N PHE A 79 -6.03 -23.66 -11.60
CA PHE A 79 -6.32 -22.36 -12.17
C PHE A 79 -7.38 -22.44 -13.26
N VAL A 80 -8.33 -21.49 -13.28
CA VAL A 80 -9.37 -21.32 -14.30
C VAL A 80 -9.22 -19.91 -14.86
N TRP A 81 -8.99 -19.76 -16.17
CA TRP A 81 -8.54 -18.49 -16.73
C TRP A 81 -9.12 -18.14 -18.09
N LYS A 82 -8.99 -16.87 -18.43
CA LYS A 82 -9.01 -16.39 -19.81
C LYS A 82 -7.84 -15.43 -20.06
N LYS A 83 -7.45 -15.31 -21.31
CA LYS A 83 -6.43 -14.38 -21.75
C LYS A 83 -7.04 -13.02 -22.01
N VAL A 84 -6.40 -11.96 -21.53
CA VAL A 84 -6.84 -10.57 -21.65
C VAL A 84 -5.63 -9.64 -21.84
N SER A 85 -5.90 -8.39 -22.20
CA SER A 85 -4.91 -7.31 -22.24
C SER A 85 -5.51 -6.01 -21.69
N GLY A 86 -4.65 -5.03 -21.38
CA GLY A 86 -5.08 -3.72 -20.90
C GLY A 86 -5.50 -3.70 -19.43
N ASP A 87 -6.38 -2.76 -19.07
CA ASP A 87 -6.86 -2.58 -17.72
C ASP A 87 -8.04 -3.51 -17.44
N VAL A 88 -7.99 -4.19 -16.30
CA VAL A 88 -8.97 -5.23 -15.96
C VAL A 88 -9.20 -5.29 -14.46
N ALA A 89 -10.41 -5.64 -14.06
CA ALA A 89 -10.73 -6.07 -12.71
C ALA A 89 -11.39 -7.45 -12.72
N LEU A 90 -11.10 -8.24 -11.70
CA LEU A 90 -11.76 -9.51 -11.42
C LEU A 90 -12.22 -9.53 -9.98
N SER A 91 -13.49 -9.84 -9.77
CA SER A 91 -14.07 -10.04 -8.44
C SER A 91 -14.78 -11.37 -8.32
N ALA A 92 -14.85 -11.90 -7.09
CA ALA A 92 -15.60 -13.11 -6.75
C ALA A 92 -16.02 -13.09 -5.28
N ASP A 93 -17.16 -13.72 -5.00
CA ASP A 93 -17.54 -14.13 -3.66
C ASP A 93 -17.05 -15.57 -3.47
N ILE A 94 -16.32 -15.83 -2.37
CA ILE A 94 -15.65 -17.11 -2.13
C ILE A 94 -16.19 -17.79 -0.88
N SER A 95 -16.34 -19.12 -0.95
CA SER A 95 -16.56 -19.97 0.22
C SER A 95 -15.87 -21.31 0.06
N PHE A 96 -15.13 -21.74 1.08
CA PHE A 96 -14.59 -23.11 1.14
C PHE A 96 -15.71 -24.10 1.45
N VAL A 97 -15.62 -25.28 0.86
CA VAL A 97 -16.58 -26.38 1.10
C VAL A 97 -16.03 -27.28 2.20
N GLY A 98 -16.84 -27.55 3.21
CA GLY A 98 -16.47 -28.37 4.35
C GLY A 98 -15.80 -27.61 5.49
N GLN A 99 -15.60 -28.30 6.61
CA GLN A 99 -14.98 -27.79 7.81
C GLN A 99 -13.54 -28.31 7.92
N GLY A 100 -12.62 -27.49 8.44
CA GLY A 100 -11.22 -27.88 8.62
C GLY A 100 -10.36 -27.58 7.37
N GLY A 101 -9.38 -28.47 7.13
CA GLY A 101 -8.34 -28.25 6.12
C GLY A 101 -7.17 -27.41 6.64
N ASN A 102 -6.19 -27.19 5.78
CA ASN A 102 -5.02 -26.37 6.16
C ASN A 102 -5.44 -24.91 6.40
N PRO A 103 -5.04 -24.27 7.50
CA PRO A 103 -5.31 -22.85 7.76
C PRO A 103 -4.87 -21.91 6.63
N HIS A 104 -3.83 -22.29 5.90
CA HIS A 104 -3.27 -21.53 4.79
C HIS A 104 -3.74 -21.99 3.41
N ARG A 105 -4.73 -22.91 3.29
CA ARG A 105 -5.39 -23.16 2.01
C ARG A 105 -5.87 -21.84 1.41
N LYS A 106 -5.76 -21.69 0.10
CA LYS A 106 -6.00 -20.40 -0.57
C LYS A 106 -7.02 -20.54 -1.69
N ALA A 107 -7.96 -19.60 -1.72
CA ALA A 107 -8.82 -19.36 -2.87
C ALA A 107 -8.58 -17.92 -3.35
N VAL A 108 -8.31 -17.74 -4.66
CA VAL A 108 -7.76 -16.48 -5.17
C VAL A 108 -8.49 -15.95 -6.40
N VAL A 109 -8.45 -14.63 -6.57
CA VAL A 109 -8.59 -13.96 -7.87
C VAL A 109 -7.21 -13.49 -8.30
N MET A 110 -6.78 -13.81 -9.53
CA MET A 110 -5.37 -13.73 -9.94
C MET A 110 -5.19 -13.11 -11.32
N LEU A 111 -4.08 -12.38 -11.47
CA LEU A 111 -3.49 -11.94 -12.73
C LEU A 111 -2.10 -12.56 -12.85
N ARG A 112 -1.77 -13.22 -13.98
CA ARG A 112 -0.43 -13.77 -14.19
C ARG A 112 0.03 -13.68 -15.65
N GLN A 113 1.33 -13.48 -15.84
CA GLN A 113 1.90 -13.23 -17.17
C GLN A 113 1.78 -14.44 -18.10
N ASN A 114 2.05 -15.63 -17.58
CA ASN A 114 1.96 -16.90 -18.33
C ASN A 114 1.52 -18.03 -17.39
N LEU A 115 1.45 -19.27 -17.91
CA LEU A 115 1.02 -20.45 -17.17
C LEU A 115 2.17 -21.25 -16.55
N ASP A 116 3.41 -20.76 -16.65
CA ASP A 116 4.57 -21.42 -16.04
C ASP A 116 4.50 -21.29 -14.51
N PRO A 117 4.92 -22.29 -13.72
CA PRO A 117 4.78 -22.26 -12.28
C PRO A 117 5.56 -21.14 -11.59
N ASP A 118 6.58 -20.59 -12.23
CA ASP A 118 7.40 -19.49 -11.70
C ASP A 118 7.04 -18.10 -12.28
N SER A 119 5.87 -17.99 -12.94
CA SER A 119 5.39 -16.77 -13.60
C SER A 119 5.36 -15.55 -12.70
N VAL A 120 5.54 -14.37 -13.28
CA VAL A 120 5.11 -13.09 -12.70
C VAL A 120 3.61 -13.13 -12.45
N TYR A 121 3.17 -12.74 -11.25
CA TYR A 121 1.75 -12.71 -10.91
C TYR A 121 1.43 -11.73 -9.79
N ALA A 122 0.15 -11.40 -9.66
CA ALA A 122 -0.45 -10.86 -8.46
C ALA A 122 -1.81 -11.54 -8.23
N ASP A 123 -2.14 -11.85 -6.99
CA ASP A 123 -3.45 -12.36 -6.61
C ASP A 123 -3.98 -11.67 -5.35
N VAL A 124 -5.28 -11.75 -5.15
CA VAL A 124 -5.89 -11.51 -3.84
C VAL A 124 -6.30 -12.86 -3.29
N ALA A 125 -5.60 -13.30 -2.24
CA ALA A 125 -5.77 -14.59 -1.63
C ALA A 125 -6.63 -14.51 -0.37
N LEU A 126 -7.73 -15.27 -0.33
CA LEU A 126 -8.47 -15.59 0.88
C LEU A 126 -7.96 -16.90 1.44
N HIS A 127 -7.40 -16.89 2.65
CA HIS A 127 -6.91 -18.07 3.35
C HIS A 127 -8.00 -18.77 4.17
N GLY A 128 -7.79 -20.04 4.49
CA GLY A 128 -8.74 -20.85 5.27
C GLY A 128 -9.07 -20.28 6.65
N VAL A 129 -8.15 -19.55 7.29
CA VAL A 129 -8.37 -18.83 8.57
C VAL A 129 -8.98 -17.43 8.40
N GLY A 130 -9.30 -17.03 7.16
CA GLY A 130 -9.87 -15.71 6.86
C GLY A 130 -8.83 -14.62 6.63
N MET A 131 -7.54 -14.86 6.82
CA MET A 131 -6.50 -13.92 6.43
C MET A 131 -6.63 -13.61 4.94
N THR A 132 -6.49 -12.34 4.56
CA THR A 132 -6.62 -11.91 3.17
C THR A 132 -5.43 -11.03 2.81
N ALA A 133 -4.78 -11.30 1.69
CA ALA A 133 -3.58 -10.60 1.27
C ALA A 133 -3.53 -10.43 -0.25
N LEU A 134 -2.88 -9.35 -0.70
CA LEU A 134 -2.35 -9.24 -2.05
C LEU A 134 -0.99 -9.95 -2.05
N GLN A 135 -0.87 -11.07 -2.79
CA GLN A 135 0.39 -11.79 -2.98
C GLN A 135 0.92 -11.52 -4.39
N TYR A 136 2.23 -11.43 -4.54
CA TYR A 136 2.81 -11.09 -5.84
C TYR A 136 4.25 -11.60 -6.01
N ARG A 137 4.61 -11.86 -7.28
CA ARG A 137 5.96 -12.18 -7.76
C ARG A 137 6.35 -11.20 -8.85
N GLU A 138 7.32 -10.33 -8.60
CA GLU A 138 7.70 -9.22 -9.49
C GLU A 138 8.44 -9.66 -10.76
N SER A 139 9.13 -10.79 -10.74
CA SER A 139 9.85 -11.35 -11.88
C SER A 139 9.82 -12.87 -11.85
N THR A 140 9.98 -13.51 -13.01
CA THR A 140 10.00 -14.97 -13.14
C THR A 140 10.99 -15.59 -12.15
N GLY A 141 10.53 -16.56 -11.37
CA GLY A 141 11.31 -17.27 -10.37
C GLY A 141 11.73 -16.45 -9.14
N ALA A 142 11.25 -15.22 -8.98
CA ALA A 142 11.46 -14.45 -7.73
C ALA A 142 10.64 -15.04 -6.58
N ILE A 143 11.03 -14.69 -5.36
CA ILE A 143 10.28 -15.05 -4.15
C ILE A 143 8.98 -14.24 -4.11
N THR A 144 7.86 -14.92 -3.86
CA THR A 144 6.57 -14.28 -3.60
C THR A 144 6.63 -13.44 -2.33
N GLN A 145 6.01 -12.27 -2.38
CA GLN A 145 5.83 -11.34 -1.28
C GLN A 145 4.33 -11.09 -1.05
N GLU A 146 3.98 -10.55 0.12
CA GLU A 146 2.58 -10.23 0.40
C GLU A 146 2.37 -8.88 1.08
N ILE A 147 1.17 -8.36 0.88
CA ILE A 147 0.60 -7.24 1.64
C ILE A 147 -0.70 -7.73 2.25
N GLN A 148 -0.65 -8.02 3.54
CA GLN A 148 -1.80 -8.50 4.29
C GLN A 148 -2.77 -7.35 4.56
N SER A 149 -4.05 -7.57 4.28
CA SER A 149 -5.11 -6.62 4.61
C SER A 149 -5.46 -6.65 6.10
N ASN A 150 -5.95 -5.54 6.63
CA ASN A 150 -6.59 -5.45 7.95
C ASN A 150 -8.05 -5.95 7.94
N ILE A 151 -8.57 -6.40 6.79
CA ILE A 151 -9.90 -6.99 6.65
C ILE A 151 -9.74 -8.50 6.59
N SER A 152 -10.27 -9.20 7.60
CA SER A 152 -10.29 -10.66 7.66
C SER A 152 -11.62 -11.22 7.18
N ALA A 153 -11.58 -12.40 6.54
CA ALA A 153 -12.73 -13.15 6.04
C ALA A 153 -13.75 -12.30 5.23
N PRO A 154 -13.29 -11.53 4.24
CA PRO A 154 -14.21 -10.81 3.36
C PRO A 154 -15.08 -11.80 2.59
N LYS A 155 -16.34 -11.41 2.31
CA LYS A 155 -17.22 -12.17 1.45
C LYS A 155 -16.81 -12.02 -0.02
N ARG A 156 -16.42 -10.81 -0.42
CA ARG A 156 -15.98 -10.51 -1.80
C ARG A 156 -14.55 -10.03 -1.82
N ILE A 157 -13.77 -10.60 -2.72
CA ILE A 157 -12.42 -10.16 -3.03
C ILE A 157 -12.38 -9.64 -4.47
N ARG A 158 -11.56 -8.62 -4.71
CA ARG A 158 -11.37 -8.02 -6.04
C ARG A 158 -9.92 -7.64 -6.23
N ILE A 159 -9.36 -8.02 -7.39
CA ILE A 159 -8.08 -7.54 -7.89
C ILE A 159 -8.31 -6.57 -9.05
N VAL A 160 -7.58 -5.47 -9.06
CA VAL A 160 -7.67 -4.44 -10.10
C VAL A 160 -6.28 -4.18 -10.66
N LYS A 161 -6.17 -4.15 -12.00
CA LYS A 161 -5.01 -3.66 -12.73
C LYS A 161 -5.38 -2.37 -13.47
N ARG A 162 -4.63 -1.31 -13.21
CA ARG A 162 -4.70 -0.03 -13.91
C ARG A 162 -3.30 0.43 -14.32
N GLY A 163 -3.05 0.55 -15.62
CA GLY A 163 -1.70 0.78 -16.11
C GLY A 163 -0.76 -0.32 -15.62
N ASP A 164 0.35 0.05 -15.03
CA ASP A 164 1.31 -0.90 -14.45
C ASP A 164 0.98 -1.29 -12.99
N TYR A 165 -0.03 -0.67 -12.37
CA TYR A 165 -0.34 -0.89 -10.96
C TYR A 165 -1.43 -1.93 -10.74
N VAL A 166 -1.25 -2.72 -9.68
CA VAL A 166 -2.22 -3.70 -9.18
C VAL A 166 -2.55 -3.37 -7.72
N TYR A 167 -3.82 -3.53 -7.36
CA TYR A 167 -4.28 -3.33 -5.99
C TYR A 167 -5.49 -4.23 -5.67
N MET A 168 -5.75 -4.41 -4.36
CA MET A 168 -6.88 -5.18 -3.88
C MET A 168 -8.01 -4.30 -3.34
N SER A 169 -9.25 -4.76 -3.54
CA SER A 169 -10.43 -4.22 -2.88
C SER A 169 -11.24 -5.36 -2.27
N LEU A 170 -11.80 -5.13 -1.09
CA LEU A 170 -12.49 -6.16 -0.31
C LEU A 170 -13.85 -5.65 0.19
N ALA A 171 -14.83 -6.56 0.28
CA ALA A 171 -16.09 -6.28 0.96
C ALA A 171 -16.35 -7.36 2.02
N LYS A 172 -16.68 -6.94 3.24
CA LYS A 172 -17.05 -7.86 4.34
C LYS A 172 -18.37 -8.57 4.11
N ASP A 173 -19.27 -7.92 3.39
CA ASP A 173 -20.62 -8.38 3.07
C ASP A 173 -20.89 -8.32 1.56
N THR A 174 -22.15 -8.17 1.15
CA THR A 174 -22.56 -8.06 -0.26
C THR A 174 -22.40 -6.66 -0.85
N GLY A 175 -21.86 -5.71 -0.10
CA GLY A 175 -21.61 -4.35 -0.56
C GLY A 175 -20.48 -4.23 -1.59
N ASP A 176 -20.22 -3.01 -2.03
CA ASP A 176 -19.15 -2.74 -2.97
C ASP A 176 -17.78 -2.90 -2.30
N PRO A 177 -16.82 -3.55 -2.98
CA PRO A 177 -15.47 -3.68 -2.46
C PRO A 177 -14.80 -2.32 -2.25
N GLN A 178 -14.26 -2.11 -1.04
CA GLN A 178 -13.51 -0.92 -0.69
C GLN A 178 -12.01 -1.18 -0.84
N MET A 179 -11.23 -0.12 -1.11
CA MET A 179 -9.77 -0.20 -1.14
C MET A 179 -9.25 -0.87 0.14
N ALA A 180 -8.42 -1.89 -0.02
CA ALA A 180 -7.92 -2.71 1.08
C ALA A 180 -6.39 -2.84 1.12
N GLY A 181 -5.69 -2.11 0.26
CA GLY A 181 -4.24 -2.03 0.20
C GLY A 181 -3.63 -2.56 -1.09
N GLY A 182 -2.31 -2.49 -1.15
CA GLY A 182 -1.51 -2.92 -2.28
C GLY A 182 -1.64 -1.95 -3.45
N TRP A 183 -0.74 -1.07 -3.70
CA TRP A 183 -0.62 -0.26 -4.89
C TRP A 183 0.80 -0.46 -5.40
N LEU A 184 0.96 -1.48 -6.25
CA LEU A 184 2.26 -1.99 -6.65
C LEU A 184 2.39 -1.98 -8.17
N PRO A 185 3.54 -1.60 -8.73
CA PRO A 185 3.85 -1.86 -10.12
C PRO A 185 4.15 -3.35 -10.32
N ILE A 186 3.30 -4.04 -11.08
CA ILE A 186 3.50 -5.44 -11.49
C ILE A 186 3.66 -5.46 -13.01
N PRO A 187 4.82 -5.90 -13.55
CA PRO A 187 5.18 -5.75 -14.95
C PRO A 187 4.51 -6.81 -15.85
N LEU A 188 3.16 -6.81 -15.90
CA LEU A 188 2.42 -7.62 -16.87
C LEU A 188 2.44 -6.93 -18.25
N LYS A 189 2.98 -7.59 -19.25
CA LYS A 189 3.21 -7.03 -20.59
C LYS A 189 2.33 -7.71 -21.64
N GLY A 190 1.74 -6.89 -22.52
CA GLY A 190 0.90 -7.40 -23.62
C GLY A 190 -0.30 -8.18 -23.10
N ASP A 191 -0.49 -9.40 -23.63
CA ASP A 191 -1.51 -10.32 -23.15
C ASP A 191 -1.06 -11.02 -21.87
N PHE A 192 -1.97 -11.20 -20.93
CA PHE A 192 -1.78 -11.94 -19.68
C PHE A 192 -3.06 -12.71 -19.33
N TYR A 193 -3.02 -13.51 -18.27
CA TYR A 193 -4.13 -14.34 -17.84
C TYR A 193 -4.81 -13.74 -16.61
N VAL A 194 -6.15 -13.68 -16.63
CA VAL A 194 -7.02 -13.32 -15.50
C VAL A 194 -7.84 -14.54 -15.13
N GLY A 195 -7.93 -14.86 -13.83
CA GLY A 195 -8.62 -16.07 -13.42
C GLY A 195 -8.82 -16.24 -11.92
N ILE A 196 -9.48 -17.36 -11.59
CA ILE A 196 -9.72 -17.81 -10.22
C ILE A 196 -8.91 -19.07 -9.95
N GLY A 197 -8.41 -19.23 -8.74
CA GLY A 197 -7.55 -20.35 -8.39
C GLY A 197 -7.80 -20.91 -7.00
N LEU A 198 -7.41 -22.16 -6.79
CA LEU A 198 -7.52 -22.87 -5.52
C LEU A 198 -6.25 -23.67 -5.25
N CYS A 199 -5.78 -23.64 -4.02
CA CYS A 199 -4.65 -24.41 -3.50
C CYS A 199 -4.99 -24.96 -2.12
N SER A 200 -4.76 -26.25 -1.88
CA SER A 200 -5.01 -26.88 -0.58
C SER A 200 -3.99 -26.50 0.49
N HIS A 201 -2.80 -26.05 0.08
CA HIS A 201 -1.63 -25.87 0.95
C HIS A 201 -1.16 -27.16 1.64
N ASP A 202 -1.50 -28.27 1.04
CA ASP A 202 -1.11 -29.63 1.44
C ASP A 202 -1.22 -30.53 0.20
N LYS A 203 -0.08 -31.08 -0.27
CA LYS A 203 -0.03 -31.89 -1.50
C LYS A 203 -0.86 -33.17 -1.43
N ASP A 204 -1.09 -33.69 -0.20
CA ASP A 204 -1.78 -34.95 0.06
C ASP A 204 -3.31 -34.76 0.24
N VAL A 205 -3.78 -33.50 0.32
CA VAL A 205 -5.17 -33.16 0.59
C VAL A 205 -5.81 -32.48 -0.62
N VAL A 206 -7.03 -32.88 -0.94
CA VAL A 206 -7.87 -32.25 -1.97
C VAL A 206 -8.89 -31.32 -1.29
N GLU A 207 -8.81 -30.03 -1.60
CA GLU A 207 -9.74 -29.01 -1.14
C GLU A 207 -10.75 -28.62 -2.21
N LYS A 208 -11.88 -28.06 -1.79
CA LYS A 208 -12.93 -27.59 -2.67
C LYS A 208 -13.38 -26.19 -2.25
N ALA A 209 -13.55 -25.29 -3.23
CA ALA A 209 -14.11 -23.96 -3.01
C ALA A 209 -15.14 -23.60 -4.07
N LEU A 210 -16.11 -22.78 -3.66
CA LEU A 210 -17.12 -22.18 -4.52
C LEU A 210 -16.77 -20.72 -4.79
N PHE A 211 -16.88 -20.32 -6.07
CA PHE A 211 -16.76 -18.94 -6.50
C PHE A 211 -18.07 -18.53 -7.16
N SER A 212 -18.75 -17.59 -6.56
CA SER A 212 -20.01 -17.02 -7.06
C SER A 212 -19.85 -15.53 -7.35
N ASN A 213 -20.81 -14.93 -8.06
CA ASN A 213 -20.75 -13.53 -8.47
C ASN A 213 -19.40 -13.14 -9.13
N VAL A 214 -18.82 -14.09 -9.86
CA VAL A 214 -17.57 -13.87 -10.58
C VAL A 214 -17.80 -12.85 -11.69
N LYS A 215 -17.02 -11.76 -11.68
CA LYS A 215 -17.14 -10.68 -12.66
C LYS A 215 -15.77 -10.27 -13.16
N ILE A 216 -15.57 -10.36 -14.47
CA ILE A 216 -14.40 -9.84 -15.17
C ILE A 216 -14.82 -8.57 -15.90
N GLU A 217 -14.17 -7.46 -15.59
CA GLU A 217 -14.48 -6.14 -16.13
C GLU A 217 -13.27 -5.60 -16.90
N THR A 218 -13.45 -5.30 -18.19
CA THR A 218 -12.50 -4.45 -18.90
C THR A 218 -12.73 -3.02 -18.45
N LEU A 219 -11.70 -2.38 -17.94
CA LEU A 219 -11.80 -1.04 -17.42
C LEU A 219 -11.43 -0.03 -18.52
N SER A 220 -12.33 0.90 -18.78
CA SER A 220 -12.05 2.02 -19.68
C SER A 220 -11.01 2.96 -19.04
N PRO A 221 -10.19 3.66 -19.85
CA PRO A 221 -9.43 4.79 -19.35
C PRO A 221 -10.37 5.73 -18.56
N PRO A 222 -9.89 6.38 -17.48
CA PRO A 222 -10.71 7.32 -16.74
C PRO A 222 -11.34 8.33 -17.69
N ALA A 223 -12.68 8.41 -17.70
CA ALA A 223 -13.40 9.35 -18.55
C ALA A 223 -13.24 10.76 -17.96
N GLY A 224 -12.60 11.66 -18.71
CA GLY A 224 -12.55 13.08 -18.40
C GLY A 224 -11.55 13.45 -17.29
N MET A 225 -11.58 14.72 -16.89
CA MET A 225 -10.66 15.37 -15.94
C MET A 225 -11.03 15.13 -14.45
N SER A 226 -11.66 14.03 -14.07
CA SER A 226 -11.85 13.76 -12.64
C SER A 226 -10.47 13.49 -12.01
N GLN A 227 -10.11 14.30 -11.03
CA GLN A 227 -8.86 14.10 -10.28
C GLN A 227 -8.97 12.76 -9.54
N PRO A 228 -7.94 11.89 -9.61
CA PRO A 228 -7.97 10.64 -8.88
C PRO A 228 -8.05 10.93 -7.37
N LYS A 229 -8.84 10.13 -6.67
CA LYS A 229 -8.96 10.23 -5.21
C LYS A 229 -7.70 9.68 -4.55
N LEU A 230 -7.08 10.51 -3.73
CA LEU A 230 -5.92 10.11 -2.93
C LEU A 230 -6.40 9.24 -1.75
N TYR A 231 -5.73 8.12 -1.55
CA TYR A 231 -5.78 7.32 -0.33
C TYR A 231 -4.40 7.22 0.28
N SER A 232 -4.33 7.28 1.58
CA SER A 232 -3.13 6.97 2.35
C SER A 232 -3.32 5.64 3.06
N THR A 233 -2.25 4.83 3.11
CA THR A 233 -2.23 3.53 3.79
C THR A 233 -1.06 3.51 4.77
N LEU A 234 -1.35 3.41 6.07
CA LEU A 234 -0.36 3.10 7.09
C LEU A 234 -0.10 1.61 7.08
N GLU A 235 1.15 1.25 6.89
CA GLU A 235 1.60 -0.13 6.81
C GLU A 235 2.79 -0.37 7.73
N THR A 236 2.99 -1.63 8.07
CA THR A 236 4.26 -2.10 8.63
C THR A 236 4.90 -3.10 7.68
N VAL A 237 6.23 -3.16 7.67
CA VAL A 237 7.00 -4.17 6.94
C VAL A 237 7.94 -4.89 7.89
N ALA A 238 7.94 -6.23 7.86
CA ALA A 238 8.85 -7.04 8.64
C ALA A 238 10.25 -7.06 8.00
N VAL A 239 11.28 -6.81 8.79
CA VAL A 239 12.67 -6.76 8.30
C VAL A 239 13.14 -8.09 7.72
N SER A 240 12.76 -9.22 8.34
CA SER A 240 13.23 -10.56 7.97
C SER A 240 12.53 -11.13 6.74
N SER A 241 11.18 -11.05 6.67
CA SER A 241 10.39 -11.66 5.61
C SER A 241 10.05 -10.68 4.49
N ARG A 242 10.05 -9.36 4.78
CA ARG A 242 9.55 -8.26 3.94
C ARG A 242 8.04 -8.29 3.72
N ASP A 243 7.31 -9.08 4.49
CA ASP A 243 5.86 -9.09 4.46
C ASP A 243 5.33 -7.78 5.02
N ARG A 244 4.37 -7.21 4.30
CA ARG A 244 3.72 -5.96 4.66
C ARG A 244 2.37 -6.26 5.31
N GLN A 245 1.98 -5.40 6.23
CA GLN A 245 0.66 -5.46 6.87
C GLN A 245 0.02 -4.09 6.85
N VAL A 246 -1.17 -4.01 6.30
CA VAL A 246 -2.02 -2.83 6.34
C VAL A 246 -2.57 -2.67 7.76
N ILE A 247 -2.38 -1.48 8.33
CA ILE A 247 -2.91 -1.11 9.65
C ILE A 247 -4.14 -0.22 9.50
N HIS A 248 -4.04 0.80 8.63
CA HIS A 248 -5.11 1.77 8.42
C HIS A 248 -5.09 2.31 7.00
N ILE A 249 -6.28 2.48 6.42
CA ILE A 249 -6.48 3.12 5.12
C ILE A 249 -7.55 4.20 5.28
N ALA A 250 -7.30 5.38 4.74
CA ALA A 250 -8.29 6.44 4.67
C ALA A 250 -8.12 7.29 3.40
N PRO A 251 -9.21 7.88 2.88
CA PRO A 251 -9.12 8.91 1.87
C PRO A 251 -8.43 10.16 2.44
N GLY A 252 -7.76 10.90 1.57
CA GLY A 252 -6.97 12.07 1.96
C GLY A 252 -5.54 11.72 2.33
N ARG A 253 -4.82 12.71 2.82
CA ARG A 253 -3.41 12.57 3.20
C ARG A 253 -3.29 12.40 4.71
N PHE A 254 -2.56 11.39 5.12
CA PHE A 254 -1.91 11.29 6.41
C PHE A 254 -0.48 10.77 6.22
N GLU A 255 0.42 10.99 7.18
CA GLU A 255 1.84 10.84 6.92
C GLU A 255 2.67 10.61 8.18
N ALA A 256 3.91 10.11 7.99
CA ALA A 256 4.98 10.06 8.98
C ALA A 256 4.61 9.29 10.26
N PRO A 257 4.41 7.96 10.18
CA PRO A 257 4.03 7.16 11.35
C PRO A 257 5.22 6.94 12.27
N ASN A 258 5.03 7.27 13.55
CA ASN A 258 6.00 7.09 14.62
C ASN A 258 5.46 6.08 15.63
N TRP A 259 6.19 5.01 15.94
CA TRP A 259 5.81 4.03 16.96
C TRP A 259 5.88 4.64 18.35
N THR A 260 4.89 4.36 19.22
CA THR A 260 5.05 4.60 20.65
C THR A 260 6.10 3.67 21.24
N ARG A 261 6.82 4.12 22.27
CA ARG A 261 7.91 3.38 22.90
C ARG A 261 7.48 2.04 23.51
N ASP A 262 6.22 1.94 23.94
CA ASP A 262 5.60 0.72 24.44
C ASP A 262 5.13 -0.24 23.32
N GLY A 263 5.23 0.21 22.06
CA GLY A 263 4.84 -0.58 20.90
C GLY A 263 3.34 -0.76 20.70
N THR A 264 2.49 -0.03 21.42
CA THR A 264 1.03 -0.24 21.40
C THR A 264 0.29 0.61 20.40
N SER A 265 0.89 1.73 19.94
CA SER A 265 0.23 2.68 19.05
C SER A 265 1.21 3.32 18.06
N PHE A 266 0.63 3.98 17.04
CA PHE A 266 1.31 4.91 16.16
C PHE A 266 0.86 6.33 16.45
N ILE A 267 1.78 7.29 16.31
CA ILE A 267 1.47 8.71 16.17
C ILE A 267 1.77 9.10 14.73
N PHE A 268 0.87 9.80 14.08
CA PHE A 268 1.06 10.27 12.70
C PHE A 268 0.35 11.61 12.50
N ASN A 269 0.70 12.34 11.45
CA ASN A 269 0.03 13.59 11.08
C ASN A 269 -1.09 13.33 10.07
N SER A 270 -2.24 13.97 10.26
CA SER A 270 -3.34 14.05 9.29
C SER A 270 -3.93 15.45 9.32
N ASP A 271 -3.95 16.12 8.17
CA ASP A 271 -4.50 17.48 8.01
C ASP A 271 -4.00 18.49 9.05
N GLY A 272 -2.69 18.42 9.38
CA GLY A 272 -2.06 19.31 10.35
C GLY A 272 -2.29 18.96 11.81
N HIS A 273 -2.94 17.84 12.10
CA HIS A 273 -3.19 17.36 13.47
C HIS A 273 -2.47 16.03 13.73
N LEU A 274 -1.90 15.89 14.92
CA LEU A 274 -1.37 14.61 15.36
C LEU A 274 -2.50 13.66 15.73
N GLN A 275 -2.41 12.44 15.24
CA GLN A 275 -3.35 11.35 15.49
C GLN A 275 -2.65 10.21 16.21
N ARG A 276 -3.37 9.53 17.12
CA ARG A 276 -2.94 8.28 17.76
C ARG A 276 -3.80 7.13 17.25
N LEU A 277 -3.17 6.02 16.85
CA LEU A 277 -3.85 4.83 16.36
C LEU A 277 -3.25 3.57 17.00
N PRO A 278 -4.05 2.65 17.57
CA PRO A 278 -3.54 1.37 18.03
C PRO A 278 -2.86 0.57 16.90
N VAL A 279 -1.82 -0.20 17.24
CA VAL A 279 -1.13 -1.07 16.26
C VAL A 279 -2.03 -2.15 15.66
N THR A 280 -3.14 -2.45 16.32
CA THR A 280 -4.19 -3.36 15.83
C THR A 280 -5.17 -2.70 14.86
N GLY A 281 -4.98 -1.41 14.55
CA GLY A 281 -5.89 -0.61 13.74
C GLY A 281 -7.06 -0.04 14.55
N GLY A 282 -8.10 0.41 13.84
CA GLY A 282 -9.28 1.04 14.44
C GLY A 282 -9.47 2.48 13.98
N THR A 283 -10.11 3.29 14.81
CA THR A 283 -10.35 4.72 14.52
C THR A 283 -9.25 5.57 15.14
N PRO A 284 -8.54 6.40 14.36
CA PRO A 284 -7.56 7.34 14.90
C PRO A 284 -8.20 8.32 15.87
N GLN A 285 -7.44 8.70 16.90
CA GLN A 285 -7.83 9.68 17.91
C GLN A 285 -6.92 10.90 17.81
N THR A 286 -7.50 12.09 17.68
CA THR A 286 -6.75 13.34 17.63
C THR A 286 -6.12 13.63 18.98
N ILE A 287 -4.81 13.88 19.00
CA ILE A 287 -4.09 14.41 20.16
C ILE A 287 -4.36 15.92 20.20
N ASN A 288 -4.86 16.42 21.32
CA ASN A 288 -5.07 17.85 21.47
C ASN A 288 -3.73 18.59 21.57
N THR A 289 -3.41 19.39 20.56
CA THR A 289 -2.21 20.24 20.50
C THR A 289 -2.56 21.74 20.52
N ASP A 290 -3.72 22.10 21.09
CA ASP A 290 -4.20 23.48 21.26
C ASP A 290 -4.08 24.30 19.95
N PHE A 291 -3.22 25.34 19.94
CA PHE A 291 -3.03 26.20 18.76
C PHE A 291 -2.24 25.54 17.63
N ALA A 292 -1.44 24.48 17.89
CA ALA A 292 -0.63 23.81 16.89
C ALA A 292 -1.50 22.85 16.07
N ASN A 293 -2.16 23.40 15.06
CA ASN A 293 -3.12 22.72 14.17
C ASN A 293 -2.71 22.79 12.69
N ARG A 294 -1.45 23.15 12.43
CA ARG A 294 -0.80 23.13 11.13
C ARG A 294 0.57 22.45 11.22
N CYS A 295 0.58 21.32 11.94
CA CYS A 295 1.76 20.46 12.02
C CYS A 295 2.10 19.93 10.65
N ASN A 296 3.39 19.89 10.34
CA ASN A 296 3.89 19.13 9.20
C ASN A 296 4.19 17.68 9.62
N ASN A 297 4.88 16.93 8.77
CA ASN A 297 5.22 15.52 9.01
C ASN A 297 6.33 15.30 10.06
N ASP A 298 6.98 16.36 10.58
CA ASP A 298 8.13 16.22 11.45
C ASP A 298 7.69 16.25 12.92
N HIS A 299 7.58 15.09 13.52
CA HIS A 299 7.23 14.90 14.92
C HIS A 299 7.88 13.65 15.51
N GLY A 300 7.98 13.58 16.84
CA GLY A 300 8.49 12.37 17.48
C GLY A 300 8.50 12.40 18.99
N ILE A 301 8.47 11.20 19.56
CA ILE A 301 8.27 10.93 20.97
C ILE A 301 9.62 11.00 21.70
N SER A 302 9.66 11.70 22.83
CA SER A 302 10.85 11.75 23.69
C SER A 302 11.26 10.37 24.21
N PRO A 303 12.54 10.15 24.56
CA PRO A 303 13.01 8.86 25.06
C PRO A 303 12.29 8.38 26.33
N ASP A 304 11.84 9.30 27.19
CA ASP A 304 11.09 9.01 28.40
C ASP A 304 9.57 8.89 28.20
N SER A 305 9.09 9.00 26.96
CA SER A 305 7.67 8.94 26.57
C SER A 305 6.78 10.02 27.19
N LYS A 306 7.33 11.13 27.69
CA LYS A 306 6.53 12.18 28.33
C LYS A 306 6.16 13.31 27.38
N TRP A 307 6.88 13.46 26.28
CA TRP A 307 6.77 14.58 25.37
C TRP A 307 6.69 14.13 23.91
N ILE A 308 6.03 14.93 23.10
CA ILE A 308 6.13 14.88 21.63
C ILE A 308 6.77 16.19 21.20
N ALA A 309 7.86 16.11 20.42
CA ALA A 309 8.35 17.22 19.64
C ALA A 309 7.58 17.28 18.33
N LEU A 310 7.25 18.45 17.84
CA LEU A 310 6.53 18.66 16.59
C LEU A 310 6.99 19.94 15.90
N SER A 311 6.84 19.98 14.60
CA SER A 311 7.04 21.17 13.78
C SER A 311 5.68 21.70 13.34
N ASP A 312 5.40 22.96 13.62
CA ASP A 312 4.11 23.60 13.35
C ASP A 312 4.29 25.02 12.81
N ASN A 313 3.40 25.41 11.88
CA ASN A 313 3.42 26.72 11.23
C ASN A 313 2.16 27.57 11.51
N SER A 314 1.45 27.30 12.61
CA SER A 314 0.25 28.06 13.00
C SER A 314 0.56 29.46 13.54
N GLN A 315 1.78 29.68 14.06
CA GLN A 315 2.17 30.89 14.76
C GLN A 315 3.20 31.73 13.98
N GLY A 316 3.31 33.00 14.37
CA GLY A 316 4.36 33.90 13.86
C GLY A 316 4.16 34.27 12.37
N ASP A 317 5.18 34.08 11.58
CA ASP A 317 5.23 34.34 10.14
C ASP A 317 4.67 33.18 9.30
N HIS A 318 4.02 32.21 9.93
CA HIS A 318 3.51 30.97 9.33
C HIS A 318 4.61 30.09 8.71
N GLN A 319 5.83 30.23 9.16
CA GLN A 319 6.94 29.33 8.87
C GLN A 319 7.06 28.29 9.98
N SER A 320 7.58 27.12 9.66
CA SER A 320 7.71 26.03 10.62
C SER A 320 8.62 26.40 11.80
N LEU A 321 8.17 26.07 12.99
CA LEU A 321 8.91 26.21 14.25
C LEU A 321 8.78 24.91 15.05
N VAL A 322 9.80 24.59 15.85
CA VAL A 322 9.81 23.41 16.70
C VAL A 322 9.16 23.74 18.05
N TYR A 323 8.24 22.87 18.44
CA TYR A 323 7.55 22.88 19.73
C TYR A 323 7.68 21.54 20.43
N ILE A 324 7.42 21.49 21.73
CA ILE A 324 7.18 20.26 22.47
C ILE A 324 5.84 20.36 23.22
N VAL A 325 5.12 19.25 23.28
CA VAL A 325 3.82 19.12 23.95
C VAL A 325 3.83 17.86 24.82
N PRO A 326 3.10 17.82 25.96
CA PRO A 326 2.94 16.58 26.72
C PRO A 326 2.44 15.43 25.83
N PHE A 327 2.87 14.20 26.08
CA PHE A 327 2.50 13.03 25.27
C PHE A 327 1.00 12.80 25.17
N GLU A 328 0.25 13.13 26.21
CA GLU A 328 -1.22 13.06 26.24
C GLU A 328 -1.93 14.29 25.65
N GLY A 329 -1.15 15.26 25.14
CA GLY A 329 -1.67 16.51 24.60
C GLY A 329 -1.62 17.67 25.61
N GLY A 330 -1.95 18.85 25.11
CA GLY A 330 -1.95 20.12 25.87
C GLY A 330 -1.44 21.28 25.02
N THR A 331 -1.13 22.40 25.67
CA THR A 331 -0.59 23.58 24.99
C THR A 331 0.90 23.39 24.67
N PRO A 332 1.33 23.43 23.40
CA PRO A 332 2.73 23.28 23.02
C PRO A 332 3.60 24.43 23.52
N ARG A 333 4.80 24.10 23.97
CA ARG A 333 5.84 25.04 24.33
C ARG A 333 6.85 25.18 23.19
N ARG A 334 7.04 26.41 22.74
CA ARG A 334 8.00 26.73 21.67
C ARG A 334 9.44 26.47 22.11
N VAL A 335 10.22 25.83 21.23
CA VAL A 335 11.65 25.53 21.44
C VAL A 335 12.52 26.44 20.58
N THR A 336 12.36 26.43 19.24
CA THR A 336 13.18 27.27 18.35
C THR A 336 12.67 28.71 18.27
N GLN A 337 13.59 29.67 18.12
CA GLN A 337 13.26 31.09 17.98
C GLN A 337 13.19 31.53 16.52
N ASN A 338 14.02 30.94 15.68
CA ASN A 338 14.17 31.30 14.28
C ASN A 338 13.39 30.30 13.40
N SER A 339 12.79 30.81 12.33
CA SER A 339 12.06 30.06 11.31
C SER A 339 12.77 30.13 9.95
N PRO A 340 12.58 29.14 9.06
CA PRO A 340 11.96 27.87 9.38
C PRO A 340 12.88 26.95 10.18
N SER A 341 12.27 26.08 10.99
CA SER A 341 12.92 25.03 11.75
C SER A 341 12.06 23.77 11.71
N TYR A 342 12.66 22.61 11.38
CA TYR A 342 12.00 21.32 11.18
C TYR A 342 12.63 20.28 12.12
N TRP A 343 11.83 19.73 13.05
CA TRP A 343 12.31 18.73 14.00
C TRP A 343 12.60 17.39 13.29
N HIS A 344 13.66 16.67 13.76
CA HIS A 344 13.96 15.33 13.26
C HIS A 344 14.39 14.33 14.34
N GLY A 345 15.01 14.75 15.43
CA GLY A 345 15.52 13.77 16.38
C GLY A 345 15.62 14.27 17.84
N TRP A 346 15.39 13.35 18.78
CA TRP A 346 15.76 13.47 20.18
C TRP A 346 17.11 12.80 20.42
N SER A 347 17.98 13.42 21.22
CA SER A 347 19.11 12.68 21.80
C SER A 347 18.60 11.56 22.71
N PRO A 348 19.30 10.40 22.81
CA PRO A 348 18.83 9.28 23.64
C PRO A 348 18.66 9.60 25.12
N ASP A 349 19.39 10.60 25.64
CA ASP A 349 19.24 11.10 27.01
C ASP A 349 18.14 12.16 27.19
N GLY A 350 17.46 12.54 26.09
CA GLY A 350 16.36 13.51 26.07
C GLY A 350 16.76 14.96 26.30
N LYS A 351 18.08 15.29 26.33
CA LYS A 351 18.55 16.62 26.66
C LYS A 351 18.76 17.53 25.46
N THR A 352 18.68 17.01 24.25
CA THR A 352 18.93 17.76 23.02
C THR A 352 17.97 17.33 21.92
N LEU A 353 17.52 18.31 21.13
CA LEU A 353 16.80 18.10 19.87
C LEU A 353 17.75 18.38 18.71
N ALA A 354 17.69 17.54 17.69
CA ALA A 354 18.27 17.83 16.37
C ALA A 354 17.17 18.27 15.41
N PHE A 355 17.44 19.29 14.63
CA PHE A 355 16.50 19.87 13.69
C PHE A 355 17.20 20.44 12.46
N VAL A 356 16.47 20.62 11.37
CA VAL A 356 16.91 21.33 10.18
C VAL A 356 16.44 22.77 10.27
N GLY A 357 17.36 23.71 10.07
CA GLY A 357 17.03 25.13 10.07
C GLY A 357 17.57 25.80 8.80
N GLN A 358 16.78 26.67 8.18
CA GLN A 358 17.30 27.55 7.15
C GLN A 358 17.79 28.84 7.78
N ARG A 359 19.10 29.08 7.70
CA ARG A 359 19.73 30.30 8.20
C ARG A 359 20.63 30.86 7.10
N ASN A 360 20.50 32.15 6.82
CA ASN A 360 21.29 32.82 5.75
C ASN A 360 21.13 32.18 4.35
N GLY A 361 19.95 31.58 4.07
CA GLY A 361 19.65 30.96 2.79
C GLY A 361 20.05 29.48 2.64
N GLU A 362 20.80 28.91 3.60
CA GLU A 362 21.25 27.52 3.60
C GLU A 362 20.46 26.68 4.61
N PHE A 363 20.16 25.43 4.25
CA PHE A 363 19.58 24.44 5.13
C PHE A 363 20.66 23.60 5.78
N ASP A 364 20.78 23.71 7.10
CA ASP A 364 21.76 22.99 7.90
C ASP A 364 21.14 22.31 9.10
N ILE A 365 21.92 21.42 9.70
CA ILE A 365 21.54 20.72 10.91
C ILE A 365 21.97 21.55 12.14
N TYR A 366 21.05 21.66 13.06
CA TYR A 366 21.21 22.35 14.34
C TYR A 366 20.84 21.43 15.50
N SER A 367 21.38 21.73 16.67
CA SER A 367 20.93 21.16 17.94
C SER A 367 20.50 22.26 18.89
N ILE A 368 19.55 21.93 19.80
CA ILE A 368 19.00 22.84 20.80
C ILE A 368 18.50 22.05 22.02
N PRO A 369 18.65 22.56 23.27
CA PRO A 369 18.00 21.98 24.43
C PRO A 369 16.47 22.09 24.35
N PRO A 370 15.70 21.06 24.79
CA PRO A 370 14.24 21.09 24.72
C PRO A 370 13.62 22.19 25.59
N GLU A 371 14.27 22.62 26.68
CA GLU A 371 13.81 23.69 27.56
C GLU A 371 13.92 25.09 26.97
N ARG A 372 14.41 25.24 25.75
CA ARG A 372 14.79 26.47 25.08
C ARG A 372 16.23 26.90 25.43
N GLY A 373 16.99 27.23 24.41
CA GLY A 373 18.39 27.63 24.56
C GLY A 373 18.91 28.25 23.28
N GLU A 374 20.23 28.26 23.14
CA GLU A 374 20.91 28.70 21.92
C GLU A 374 20.92 27.57 20.88
N GLU A 375 20.69 27.93 19.61
CA GLU A 375 20.83 27.03 18.46
C GLU A 375 22.32 26.81 18.20
N ASN A 376 22.75 25.55 18.19
CA ASN A 376 24.12 25.18 17.87
C ASN A 376 24.16 24.58 16.46
N ARG A 377 24.78 25.26 15.50
CA ARG A 377 24.93 24.79 14.10
C ARG A 377 25.96 23.66 14.03
N LEU A 378 25.53 22.48 13.51
CA LEU A 378 26.36 21.27 13.43
C LEU A 378 26.97 21.06 12.02
N THR A 379 26.31 21.56 10.97
CA THR A 379 26.83 21.45 9.58
C THR A 379 26.96 22.81 8.93
N THR A 380 27.93 22.91 7.99
CA THR A 380 28.24 24.15 7.28
C THR A 380 28.67 23.87 5.83
N ALA A 381 28.48 22.64 5.34
CA ALA A 381 28.80 22.30 3.98
C ALA A 381 27.80 22.98 3.02
N LYS A 382 28.28 23.33 1.82
CA LYS A 382 27.41 23.90 0.80
C LYS A 382 26.40 22.86 0.33
N GLY A 383 25.16 23.28 0.17
CA GLY A 383 24.02 22.44 -0.22
C GLY A 383 23.15 22.07 0.97
N LEU A 384 22.11 21.27 0.72
CA LEU A 384 21.16 20.87 1.73
C LEU A 384 21.72 19.76 2.61
N ASP A 385 21.72 19.98 3.94
CA ASP A 385 21.89 18.97 4.96
C ASP A 385 20.56 18.81 5.73
N GLY A 386 20.06 17.58 5.88
CA GLY A 386 18.73 17.36 6.46
C GLY A 386 18.54 16.00 7.12
N GLY A 387 17.35 15.79 7.71
CA GLY A 387 16.93 14.54 8.31
C GLY A 387 17.84 14.00 9.43
N PRO A 388 18.28 14.82 10.41
CA PRO A 388 19.19 14.35 11.46
C PRO A 388 18.50 13.43 12.47
N GLU A 389 19.05 12.23 12.69
CA GLU A 389 18.62 11.31 13.74
C GLU A 389 19.79 10.80 14.56
N TYR A 390 19.66 10.81 15.89
CA TYR A 390 20.66 10.24 16.77
C TYR A 390 20.67 8.72 16.71
N SER A 391 21.87 8.12 16.71
CA SER A 391 22.01 6.69 16.99
C SER A 391 21.52 6.36 18.41
N PRO A 392 20.97 5.17 18.66
CA PRO A 392 20.44 4.77 19.97
C PRO A 392 21.48 4.84 21.11
N ASP A 393 22.77 4.68 20.79
CA ASP A 393 23.87 4.79 21.76
C ASP A 393 24.39 6.23 21.94
N GLY A 394 23.80 7.21 21.21
CA GLY A 394 24.15 8.62 21.29
C GLY A 394 25.51 9.01 20.71
N LYS A 395 26.22 8.09 20.05
CA LYS A 395 27.57 8.39 19.54
C LYS A 395 27.60 9.13 18.22
N TYR A 396 26.53 9.03 17.43
CA TYR A 396 26.42 9.62 16.12
C TYR A 396 25.07 10.29 15.90
N ILE A 397 25.07 11.27 14.99
CA ILE A 397 23.89 11.79 14.31
C ILE A 397 24.02 11.36 12.85
N TYR A 398 23.05 10.58 12.34
CA TYR A 398 22.92 10.24 10.94
C TYR A 398 22.09 11.31 10.25
N PHE A 399 22.41 11.64 9.01
CA PHE A 399 21.74 12.69 8.25
C PHE A 399 21.91 12.48 6.75
N ASN A 400 21.16 13.18 5.96
CA ASN A 400 21.32 13.21 4.51
C ASN A 400 21.92 14.54 4.05
N SER A 401 22.77 14.49 3.02
CA SER A 401 23.51 15.64 2.49
C SER A 401 23.72 15.53 0.99
N GLU A 402 23.56 16.64 0.27
CA GLU A 402 23.80 16.73 -1.17
C GLU A 402 25.23 17.23 -1.53
N ARG A 403 26.10 17.40 -0.55
CA ARG A 403 27.45 17.96 -0.72
C ARG A 403 28.37 17.23 -1.73
N THR A 404 28.00 15.98 -2.08
CA THR A 404 28.70 15.16 -3.08
C THR A 404 27.95 15.04 -4.41
N GLY A 405 26.91 15.85 -4.63
CA GLY A 405 26.12 15.92 -5.85
C GLY A 405 24.74 15.28 -5.71
N LEU A 406 24.65 13.96 -5.51
CA LEU A 406 23.39 13.29 -5.13
C LEU A 406 23.19 13.35 -3.63
N MET A 407 21.92 13.31 -3.20
CA MET A 407 21.60 13.20 -1.78
C MET A 407 22.05 11.83 -1.25
N GLN A 408 22.96 11.82 -0.28
CA GLN A 408 23.55 10.62 0.30
C GLN A 408 23.48 10.65 1.82
N ILE A 409 23.63 9.47 2.46
CA ILE A 409 23.60 9.36 3.91
C ILE A 409 25.01 9.57 4.49
N TRP A 410 25.06 10.45 5.48
CA TRP A 410 26.24 10.83 6.25
C TRP A 410 26.02 10.59 7.73
N ARG A 411 27.08 10.60 8.52
CA ARG A 411 27.01 10.66 9.98
C ARG A 411 28.08 11.59 10.54
N MET A 412 27.86 12.07 11.73
CA MET A 412 28.78 12.94 12.49
C MET A 412 28.70 12.62 13.97
N ARG A 413 29.63 13.12 14.76
CA ARG A 413 29.48 13.15 16.22
C ARG A 413 28.43 14.16 16.65
N PRO A 414 27.82 14.05 17.86
CA PRO A 414 26.81 14.98 18.33
C PRO A 414 27.24 16.45 18.40
N ASP A 415 28.54 16.72 18.48
CA ASP A 415 29.13 18.05 18.46
C ASP A 415 29.36 18.62 17.02
N GLY A 416 28.93 17.88 15.98
CA GLY A 416 29.12 18.24 14.57
C GLY A 416 30.48 17.84 13.98
N SER A 417 31.38 17.29 14.78
CA SER A 417 32.71 16.85 14.32
C SER A 417 32.68 15.48 13.62
N ALA A 418 33.80 15.11 12.97
CA ALA A 418 33.99 13.81 12.33
C ALA A 418 32.89 13.43 11.34
N GLN A 419 32.48 14.36 10.47
CA GLN A 419 31.50 14.12 9.41
C GLN A 419 32.07 13.15 8.37
N GLU A 420 31.39 12.04 8.14
CA GLU A 420 31.80 11.05 7.17
C GLU A 420 30.60 10.46 6.41
N GLN A 421 30.80 10.14 5.12
CA GLN A 421 29.80 9.52 4.29
C GLN A 421 29.65 8.04 4.67
N VAL A 422 28.40 7.58 4.88
CA VAL A 422 28.11 6.21 5.30
C VAL A 422 28.19 5.24 4.13
N PHE A 423 27.67 5.63 2.98
CA PHE A 423 27.80 4.94 1.69
C PHE A 423 27.49 5.90 0.54
N SER A 424 27.71 5.47 -0.70
CA SER A 424 27.38 6.22 -1.91
C SER A 424 26.86 5.27 -2.98
N ASP A 425 25.82 5.70 -3.69
CA ASP A 425 25.30 5.01 -4.87
C ASP A 425 24.64 5.99 -5.86
N ASP A 426 24.04 5.47 -6.94
CA ASP A 426 23.42 6.25 -8.03
C ASP A 426 21.96 6.67 -7.74
N TYR A 427 21.55 6.77 -6.48
CA TYR A 427 20.22 7.18 -6.05
C TYR A 427 20.27 8.40 -5.14
N ASN A 428 19.12 9.05 -4.94
CA ASN A 428 18.94 10.06 -3.89
C ASN A 428 18.38 9.41 -2.62
N ASN A 429 19.14 9.41 -1.53
CA ASN A 429 18.86 8.74 -0.27
C ASN A 429 18.54 9.72 0.84
N TRP A 430 17.38 9.56 1.50
CA TRP A 430 16.79 10.49 2.45
C TRP A 430 16.37 9.81 3.74
N PHE A 431 16.33 10.57 4.85
CA PHE A 431 15.75 10.19 6.14
C PHE A 431 16.29 8.86 6.67
N PRO A 432 17.56 8.81 7.11
CA PRO A 432 18.13 7.61 7.72
C PRO A 432 17.54 7.39 9.12
N HIS A 433 16.91 6.25 9.37
CA HIS A 433 16.35 5.86 10.67
C HIS A 433 17.06 4.62 11.18
N ILE A 434 17.64 4.73 12.38
CA ILE A 434 18.42 3.65 13.00
C ILE A 434 17.49 2.79 13.86
N SER A 435 17.59 1.47 13.72
CA SER A 435 16.82 0.56 14.58
C SER A 435 17.19 0.73 16.06
N PRO A 436 16.24 0.55 17.00
CA PRO A 436 16.50 0.67 18.44
C PRO A 436 17.66 -0.18 18.95
N ASP A 437 17.93 -1.34 18.35
CA ASP A 437 19.07 -2.21 18.67
C ASP A 437 20.41 -1.76 18.04
N GLY A 438 20.37 -0.70 17.20
CA GLY A 438 21.55 -0.12 16.55
C GLY A 438 22.11 -0.95 15.39
N LYS A 439 21.45 -2.02 14.94
CA LYS A 439 22.01 -2.95 13.94
C LYS A 439 21.62 -2.64 12.51
N TRP A 440 20.52 -1.93 12.32
CA TRP A 440 19.94 -1.65 11.01
C TRP A 440 19.71 -0.17 10.79
N MET A 441 19.76 0.24 9.55
CA MET A 441 19.31 1.54 9.09
C MET A 441 18.32 1.35 7.96
N VAL A 442 17.13 1.94 8.08
CA VAL A 442 16.17 2.10 6.99
C VAL A 442 16.22 3.53 6.47
N PHE A 443 16.04 3.72 5.17
CA PHE A 443 16.02 5.04 4.54
C PHE A 443 15.16 5.04 3.29
N LEU A 444 14.70 6.23 2.90
CA LEU A 444 13.89 6.44 1.70
C LEU A 444 14.81 6.71 0.50
N THR A 445 14.53 6.07 -0.63
CA THR A 445 15.34 6.19 -1.84
C THR A 445 14.48 6.58 -3.03
N TYR A 446 14.89 7.65 -3.71
CA TYR A 446 14.34 8.11 -4.99
C TYR A 446 15.30 7.78 -6.13
N ASP A 447 14.75 7.69 -7.35
CA ASP A 447 15.59 7.71 -8.55
C ASP A 447 16.45 8.98 -8.61
N LYS A 448 17.65 8.87 -9.16
CA LYS A 448 18.63 9.99 -9.25
C LYS A 448 18.13 11.21 -10.04
N THR A 449 17.11 11.03 -10.87
CA THR A 449 16.50 12.12 -11.66
C THR A 449 15.50 12.95 -10.86
N VAL A 450 15.11 12.51 -9.65
CA VAL A 450 14.15 13.20 -8.80
C VAL A 450 14.90 14.22 -7.93
N THR A 451 14.60 15.49 -8.14
CA THR A 451 15.17 16.58 -7.32
C THR A 451 14.40 16.73 -6.01
N GLY A 452 15.12 16.85 -4.90
CA GLY A 452 14.53 16.95 -3.56
C GLY A 452 13.86 15.64 -3.11
N HIS A 453 12.85 15.77 -2.26
CA HIS A 453 12.06 14.64 -1.74
C HIS A 453 10.55 14.85 -1.89
N PRO A 454 10.06 15.05 -3.14
CA PRO A 454 8.65 15.34 -3.37
C PRO A 454 7.76 14.16 -3.01
N GLU A 455 6.49 14.46 -2.76
CA GLU A 455 5.43 13.47 -2.65
C GLU A 455 5.04 12.88 -4.02
N GLY A 456 4.30 11.76 -4.02
CA GLY A 456 3.69 11.20 -5.24
C GLY A 456 4.73 10.67 -6.23
N LYS A 457 5.72 9.95 -5.75
CA LYS A 457 6.75 9.30 -6.56
C LYS A 457 6.85 7.81 -6.24
N ASP A 458 7.31 7.05 -7.23
CA ASP A 458 7.79 5.69 -6.98
C ASP A 458 9.09 5.77 -6.21
N VAL A 459 9.11 5.17 -5.04
CA VAL A 459 10.23 5.17 -4.11
C VAL A 459 10.49 3.78 -3.56
N MET A 460 11.64 3.63 -2.93
CA MET A 460 12.02 2.41 -2.23
C MET A 460 12.32 2.71 -0.76
N LEU A 461 11.84 1.87 0.13
CA LEU A 461 12.43 1.70 1.45
C LEU A 461 13.59 0.73 1.31
N ARG A 462 14.77 1.17 1.70
CA ARG A 462 15.98 0.35 1.64
C ARG A 462 16.53 0.13 3.04
N LEU A 463 17.10 -1.04 3.25
CA LEU A 463 17.64 -1.50 4.53
C LEU A 463 19.13 -1.79 4.40
N MET A 464 19.91 -1.29 5.35
CA MET A 464 21.35 -1.53 5.44
C MET A 464 21.73 -2.07 6.83
N SER A 465 22.62 -3.09 6.89
CA SER A 465 23.24 -3.54 8.13
C SER A 465 24.29 -2.52 8.60
N LEU A 466 24.29 -2.21 9.89
CA LEU A 466 25.29 -1.36 10.55
C LEU A 466 26.35 -2.19 11.31
N GLU A 467 26.16 -3.52 11.40
CA GLU A 467 27.11 -4.41 12.10
C GLU A 467 28.41 -4.66 11.29
N ASP A 468 28.34 -4.54 9.97
CA ASP A 468 29.50 -4.74 9.10
C ASP A 468 30.50 -3.59 9.25
N LYS A 469 31.73 -3.93 9.68
CA LYS A 469 32.79 -2.95 9.96
C LYS A 469 33.38 -2.29 8.71
N ASN A 470 33.28 -2.94 7.55
CA ASN A 470 33.77 -2.42 6.29
C ASN A 470 32.65 -1.68 5.54
N MET A 471 32.77 -0.40 5.42
CA MET A 471 31.77 0.46 4.73
C MET A 471 31.56 0.06 3.25
N SER A 472 32.59 -0.49 2.57
CA SER A 472 32.53 -0.93 1.17
C SER A 472 31.70 -2.19 0.92
N ASP A 473 31.48 -3.02 1.94
CA ASP A 473 30.87 -4.36 1.81
C ASP A 473 29.40 -4.38 2.31
N LYS A 474 28.88 -3.22 2.72
CA LYS A 474 27.53 -3.11 3.28
C LYS A 474 26.46 -3.52 2.28
N LYS A 475 25.78 -4.59 2.58
CA LYS A 475 24.67 -5.08 1.79
C LYS A 475 23.43 -4.19 2.00
N ILE A 476 23.06 -3.45 0.96
CA ILE A 476 21.80 -2.71 0.92
C ILE A 476 20.75 -3.57 0.22
N THR A 477 19.59 -3.72 0.83
CA THR A 477 18.47 -4.50 0.29
C THR A 477 17.22 -3.64 0.17
N VAL A 478 16.40 -3.90 -0.85
CA VAL A 478 15.09 -3.26 -0.97
C VAL A 478 14.13 -3.94 0.01
N LEU A 479 13.59 -3.21 0.95
CA LEU A 479 12.61 -3.67 1.92
C LEU A 479 11.19 -3.59 1.35
N ALA A 480 10.86 -2.48 0.68
CA ALA A 480 9.59 -2.29 -0.01
C ALA A 480 9.74 -1.30 -1.18
N LYS A 481 8.98 -1.54 -2.26
CA LYS A 481 8.72 -0.57 -3.33
C LYS A 481 7.30 -0.07 -3.15
N LEU A 482 7.09 1.24 -3.32
CA LEU A 482 5.79 1.86 -3.09
C LEU A 482 5.69 3.22 -3.81
N PHE A 483 4.46 3.65 -4.04
CA PHE A 483 4.18 5.03 -4.40
C PHE A 483 4.09 5.85 -3.11
N GLY A 484 4.99 6.84 -2.96
CA GLY A 484 5.21 7.53 -1.70
C GLY A 484 5.99 8.83 -1.86
N GLY A 485 7.02 8.99 -1.04
CA GLY A 485 7.89 10.16 -1.02
C GLY A 485 7.79 10.93 0.30
N GLN A 486 7.67 12.26 0.23
CA GLN A 486 7.42 13.10 1.40
C GLN A 486 6.22 12.57 2.17
N GLY A 487 6.35 12.39 3.49
CA GLY A 487 5.34 11.81 4.37
C GLY A 487 5.42 10.29 4.56
N THR A 488 6.25 9.58 3.80
CA THR A 488 6.36 8.13 3.91
C THR A 488 7.02 7.68 5.21
N ILE A 489 8.27 8.14 5.48
CA ILE A 489 9.05 7.81 6.70
C ILE A 489 9.89 9.01 7.17
N ASN A 490 9.36 10.21 7.21
CA ASN A 490 10.14 11.40 7.59
C ASN A 490 10.59 11.41 9.06
N VAL A 491 10.07 10.52 9.89
CA VAL A 491 10.30 10.44 11.33
C VAL A 491 10.73 9.03 11.74
N PRO A 492 11.31 8.84 12.94
CA PRO A 492 11.68 7.52 13.44
C PRO A 492 10.51 6.55 13.41
N SER A 493 10.61 5.52 12.58
CA SER A 493 9.47 4.64 12.22
C SER A 493 9.68 3.17 12.61
N TRP A 494 10.73 2.86 13.35
CA TRP A 494 11.03 1.50 13.82
C TRP A 494 10.11 1.07 14.96
N SER A 495 9.68 -0.20 14.97
CA SER A 495 9.10 -0.82 16.15
C SER A 495 10.13 -0.92 17.27
N PRO A 496 9.71 -0.85 18.56
CA PRO A 496 10.65 -0.88 19.69
C PRO A 496 11.51 -2.15 19.77
N ASP A 497 11.03 -3.26 19.20
CA ASP A 497 11.73 -4.54 19.13
C ASP A 497 12.70 -4.66 17.92
N SER A 498 12.79 -3.62 17.08
CA SER A 498 13.63 -3.58 15.87
C SER A 498 13.23 -4.58 14.77
N LEU A 499 12.03 -5.18 14.82
CA LEU A 499 11.61 -6.21 13.88
C LEU A 499 10.79 -5.67 12.71
N LYS A 500 10.20 -4.48 12.85
CA LYS A 500 9.31 -3.87 11.85
C LYS A 500 9.60 -2.40 11.64
N VAL A 501 9.25 -1.91 10.46
CA VAL A 501 9.24 -0.48 10.12
C VAL A 501 7.81 -0.09 9.74
N ALA A 502 7.31 1.01 10.30
CA ALA A 502 6.04 1.61 9.89
C ALA A 502 6.29 2.65 8.78
N PHE A 503 5.37 2.77 7.85
CA PHE A 503 5.45 3.76 6.78
C PHE A 503 4.07 4.06 6.20
N VAL A 504 3.95 5.13 5.44
CA VAL A 504 2.75 5.44 4.66
C VAL A 504 3.03 5.30 3.17
N SER A 505 2.19 4.54 2.49
CA SER A 505 2.11 4.52 1.03
C SER A 505 0.85 5.26 0.57
N TYR A 506 0.88 5.75 -0.68
CA TYR A 506 -0.22 6.49 -1.26
C TYR A 506 -0.79 5.77 -2.48
N GLN A 507 -2.07 6.00 -2.76
CA GLN A 507 -2.75 5.47 -3.92
C GLN A 507 -3.59 6.56 -4.58
N LEU A 508 -3.50 6.65 -5.91
CA LEU A 508 -4.30 7.57 -6.72
C LEU A 508 -5.37 6.75 -7.46
N ILE A 509 -6.54 6.60 -6.86
CA ILE A 509 -7.62 5.79 -7.39
C ILE A 509 -8.50 6.64 -8.31
N PRO A 510 -8.58 6.34 -9.61
CA PRO A 510 -9.53 6.97 -10.50
C PRO A 510 -10.97 6.74 -10.01
N GLU A 511 -11.81 7.77 -10.03
CA GLU A 511 -13.24 7.57 -9.77
C GLU A 511 -13.82 6.70 -10.89
N GLU A 512 -14.45 5.58 -10.50
CA GLU A 512 -15.23 4.77 -11.43
C GLU A 512 -16.53 5.54 -11.70
N THR A 513 -16.67 6.13 -12.88
CA THR A 513 -17.95 6.64 -13.34
C THR A 513 -18.87 5.44 -13.55
N THR A 514 -19.80 5.22 -12.65
CA THR A 514 -20.98 4.40 -12.94
C THR A 514 -21.77 5.15 -14.02
N GLU A 515 -21.64 4.74 -15.29
CA GLU A 515 -22.63 5.10 -16.29
C GLU A 515 -23.97 4.52 -15.81
N THR A 516 -24.75 5.31 -15.10
CA THR A 516 -26.19 5.12 -15.04
C THR A 516 -26.68 5.31 -16.47
N LYS A 517 -26.90 4.23 -17.20
CA LYS A 517 -27.77 4.28 -18.38
C LYS A 517 -29.12 4.77 -17.88
N GLU A 518 -29.33 6.08 -17.94
CA GLU A 518 -30.68 6.62 -18.01
C GLU A 518 -31.32 5.98 -19.24
N THR A 519 -32.13 4.98 -19.02
CA THR A 519 -33.10 4.54 -20.01
C THR A 519 -34.08 5.70 -20.16
N GLY A 520 -33.74 6.61 -21.06
CA GLY A 520 -34.68 7.61 -21.54
C GLY A 520 -35.87 6.88 -22.12
N ASN A 521 -37.00 7.06 -21.49
CA ASN A 521 -38.30 6.70 -22.03
C ASN A 521 -38.74 7.83 -22.93
N PRO A 522 -39.11 7.58 -24.22
CA PRO A 522 -39.77 8.56 -25.05
C PRO A 522 -41.23 8.76 -24.63
#